data_c5edd13a5703afbbc64a857d975340e1
#
_entry.id   c5edd13a5703afbbc64a857d975340e1
#
_cell.length_a   1.000
_cell.length_b   1.000
_cell.length_c   1.000
_cell.angle_alpha   90.00
_cell.angle_beta   90.00
_cell.angle_gamma   90.00
#
_symmetry.space_group_name_H-M   'P 1'
#
loop_
_entity.id
_entity.type
_entity.pdbx_description
1 polymer ?
#
loop_
_entity_poly.entity_id
_entity_poly.type
_entity_poly.pdbx_seq_one_letter_code
_entity_poly.pdbx_strand_id
1 'polypeptide(L)'
;MAAAMGTATGPDRNDALEELKIYGRDPKNADPIFTANVRRSTASVSNSLYLTIVIKGITMLLRYAFHTTSSETARAALRVIANAMLLKPETRQMFVSKGYPARACEKLKTDNWDDEFLFSRILFLSTYGTDIDLKALIEDCQLAEHIVNNLERHINLPSDKQKQKLDPMEEMALGETLKLMFNVTHFCKAKMSAFTPAVSHIVSLLWKQDSSDAKPLEPPFSPLVNSLLNLDLQADQSQLSLYPENDPNKVTSRILHLLDRGIRAYSENDLETVVTPVVSLLSKLYENAPREVRQRMKESLLPTGEDRQAVLGRGDSLPSVLLKNSTNPTAPALRDAISHLLFDLSDKDASKFVENVGYGFASGFLFQNNVPVPASLSSSLSTGDASGNQRPVNPITGQFLDEQKFANAPEMTEEEKEREAERLFVLFERLKKTGVINIQNPVEKAVQEGRFEELSDDYVEELD
;
A
#
# COMPACT_ATOMS: atom_id res chain seq x y z
N MET A 1 -22.17 -29.88 -23.65
CA MET A 1 -22.22 -28.41 -23.75
C MET A 1 -21.33 -27.85 -24.85
N ALA A 2 -20.00 -28.00 -24.83
CA ALA A 2 -19.15 -27.48 -25.93
C ALA A 2 -19.51 -27.99 -27.35
N ALA A 3 -19.94 -29.22 -27.48
CA ALA A 3 -20.40 -29.77 -28.78
C ALA A 3 -21.78 -29.21 -29.23
N ALA A 4 -22.66 -28.89 -28.29
CA ALA A 4 -23.95 -28.29 -28.58
C ALA A 4 -23.84 -26.81 -29.01
N MET A 5 -22.83 -26.09 -28.54
CA MET A 5 -22.60 -24.66 -28.89
C MET A 5 -22.18 -24.46 -30.36
N GLY A 6 -21.61 -25.48 -31.03
CA GLY A 6 -21.20 -25.39 -32.44
C GLY A 6 -22.35 -25.35 -33.42
N THR A 7 -23.54 -25.82 -33.02
CA THR A 7 -24.75 -25.93 -33.87
C THR A 7 -25.92 -25.08 -33.37
N ALA A 8 -25.77 -24.42 -32.20
CA ALA A 8 -26.82 -23.63 -31.55
C ALA A 8 -27.15 -22.34 -32.33
N THR A 9 -28.41 -21.94 -32.33
CA THR A 9 -28.86 -20.63 -32.80
C THR A 9 -28.34 -19.49 -31.95
N GLY A 10 -28.44 -18.23 -32.37
CA GLY A 10 -27.92 -17.08 -31.60
C GLY A 10 -28.43 -17.00 -30.16
N PRO A 11 -29.76 -17.06 -29.90
CA PRO A 11 -30.33 -17.05 -28.56
C PRO A 11 -29.84 -18.20 -27.69
N ASP A 12 -29.95 -19.44 -28.16
CA ASP A 12 -29.54 -20.64 -27.41
C ASP A 12 -28.05 -20.61 -27.04
N ARG A 13 -27.22 -19.95 -27.86
CA ARG A 13 -25.79 -19.78 -27.60
C ARG A 13 -25.54 -18.78 -26.49
N ASN A 14 -26.25 -17.64 -26.44
CA ASN A 14 -26.13 -16.64 -25.40
C ASN A 14 -26.57 -17.22 -24.06
N ASP A 15 -27.66 -17.95 -24.00
CA ASP A 15 -28.12 -18.63 -22.79
C ASP A 15 -27.08 -19.64 -22.27
N ALA A 16 -26.48 -20.43 -23.15
CA ALA A 16 -25.42 -21.35 -22.77
C ALA A 16 -24.15 -20.64 -22.28
N LEU A 17 -23.79 -19.47 -22.81
CA LEU A 17 -22.68 -18.65 -22.35
C LEU A 17 -22.98 -18.01 -20.99
N GLU A 18 -24.22 -17.57 -20.75
CA GLU A 18 -24.62 -17.04 -19.44
C GLU A 18 -24.62 -18.14 -18.36
N GLU A 19 -25.09 -19.34 -18.67
CA GLU A 19 -24.94 -20.49 -17.77
C GLU A 19 -23.47 -20.78 -17.46
N LEU A 20 -22.59 -20.84 -18.46
CA LEU A 20 -21.16 -21.06 -18.27
C LEU A 20 -20.53 -19.96 -17.42
N LYS A 21 -20.94 -18.72 -17.56
CA LYS A 21 -20.49 -17.60 -16.73
C LYS A 21 -20.84 -17.82 -15.26
N ILE A 22 -22.05 -18.30 -14.96
CA ILE A 22 -22.52 -18.57 -13.60
C ILE A 22 -21.73 -19.73 -12.99
N TYR A 23 -21.63 -20.86 -13.69
CA TYR A 23 -20.87 -22.02 -13.22
C TYR A 23 -19.36 -21.73 -13.06
N GLY A 24 -18.79 -20.87 -13.92
CA GLY A 24 -17.38 -20.47 -13.86
C GLY A 24 -17.03 -19.49 -12.74
N ARG A 25 -17.97 -19.08 -11.89
CA ARG A 25 -17.69 -18.26 -10.69
C ARG A 25 -17.21 -19.05 -9.49
N ASP A 26 -17.61 -20.33 -9.39
CA ASP A 26 -17.25 -21.21 -8.28
C ASP A 26 -16.13 -22.18 -8.72
N PRO A 27 -14.98 -22.19 -8.05
CA PRO A 27 -13.89 -23.13 -8.35
C PRO A 27 -14.33 -24.60 -8.36
N LYS A 28 -15.28 -24.99 -7.49
CA LYS A 28 -15.82 -26.35 -7.42
C LYS A 28 -16.65 -26.71 -8.66
N ASN A 29 -17.28 -25.73 -9.29
CA ASN A 29 -18.10 -25.89 -10.48
C ASN A 29 -17.34 -25.61 -11.77
N ALA A 30 -16.19 -24.94 -11.68
CA ALA A 30 -15.35 -24.59 -12.85
C ALA A 30 -14.70 -25.82 -13.50
N ASP A 31 -14.31 -26.82 -12.73
CA ASP A 31 -13.71 -28.05 -13.24
C ASP A 31 -14.59 -28.79 -14.25
N PRO A 32 -15.90 -28.97 -14.07
CA PRO A 32 -16.77 -29.58 -15.10
C PRO A 32 -16.85 -28.77 -16.40
N ILE A 33 -16.69 -27.44 -16.36
CA ILE A 33 -16.71 -26.59 -17.58
C ILE A 33 -15.51 -26.91 -18.45
N PHE A 34 -14.37 -27.21 -17.83
CA PHE A 34 -13.11 -27.53 -18.52
C PHE A 34 -12.87 -29.03 -18.68
N THR A 35 -13.59 -29.88 -17.92
CA THR A 35 -13.44 -31.35 -17.92
C THR A 35 -14.66 -32.11 -18.44
N ALA A 36 -15.73 -31.41 -18.84
CA ALA A 36 -17.01 -32.03 -19.22
C ALA A 36 -16.87 -32.91 -20.47
N ASN A 37 -16.45 -34.12 -20.29
CA ASN A 37 -16.77 -35.36 -20.98
C ASN A 37 -15.97 -36.58 -20.52
N VAL A 38 -15.44 -36.56 -19.30
CA VAL A 38 -14.76 -37.75 -18.71
C VAL A 38 -15.52 -38.30 -17.52
N ARG A 39 -16.85 -38.42 -17.65
CA ARG A 39 -17.60 -39.37 -16.82
C ARG A 39 -17.93 -40.59 -17.64
N ARG A 40 -16.91 -41.36 -18.04
CA ARG A 40 -16.98 -42.81 -18.25
C ARG A 40 -15.59 -43.42 -18.16
N SER A 41 -15.44 -44.24 -17.14
CA SER A 41 -14.33 -45.17 -16.83
C SER A 41 -13.14 -44.60 -16.06
N THR A 42 -13.09 -45.02 -14.79
CA THR A 42 -11.95 -45.57 -14.03
C THR A 42 -10.54 -45.20 -14.52
N ALA A 43 -9.78 -44.64 -13.61
CA ALA A 43 -8.31 -44.70 -13.51
C ALA A 43 -7.51 -44.35 -14.79
N SER A 44 -6.70 -43.29 -14.69
CA SER A 44 -5.69 -42.87 -15.67
C SER A 44 -6.19 -42.18 -16.95
N VAL A 45 -6.87 -41.03 -16.82
CA VAL A 45 -6.89 -40.08 -17.94
C VAL A 45 -5.58 -39.33 -17.93
N SER A 46 -4.76 -39.59 -18.95
CA SER A 46 -3.46 -38.92 -19.11
C SER A 46 -3.68 -37.40 -19.14
N ASN A 47 -2.78 -36.63 -18.51
CA ASN A 47 -2.72 -35.15 -18.54
C ASN A 47 -2.91 -34.56 -19.96
N SER A 48 -2.55 -35.33 -20.99
CA SER A 48 -2.70 -34.99 -22.40
C SER A 48 -4.13 -34.85 -22.88
N LEU A 49 -5.07 -35.69 -22.41
CA LEU A 49 -6.48 -35.63 -22.85
C LEU A 49 -7.23 -34.46 -22.19
N TYR A 50 -6.94 -34.19 -20.92
CA TYR A 50 -7.45 -33.05 -20.17
C TYR A 50 -7.04 -31.74 -20.86
N LEU A 51 -5.76 -31.58 -21.17
CA LEU A 51 -5.22 -30.42 -21.85
C LEU A 51 -5.90 -30.20 -23.22
N THR A 52 -6.16 -31.26 -23.97
CA THR A 52 -6.81 -31.17 -25.29
C THR A 52 -8.26 -30.64 -25.21
N ILE A 53 -9.01 -31.00 -24.17
CA ILE A 53 -10.40 -30.55 -23.98
C ILE A 53 -10.45 -29.09 -23.57
N VAL A 54 -9.58 -28.66 -22.64
CA VAL A 54 -9.44 -27.27 -22.23
C VAL A 54 -9.02 -26.39 -23.42
N ILE A 55 -8.06 -26.83 -24.23
CA ILE A 55 -7.61 -26.10 -25.43
C ILE A 55 -8.77 -25.90 -26.42
N LYS A 56 -9.61 -26.90 -26.66
CA LYS A 56 -10.77 -26.77 -27.57
C LYS A 56 -11.82 -25.79 -27.03
N GLY A 57 -12.11 -25.84 -25.74
CA GLY A 57 -13.08 -24.95 -25.08
C GLY A 57 -12.65 -23.49 -25.17
N ILE A 58 -11.41 -23.18 -24.75
CA ILE A 58 -10.86 -21.82 -24.81
C ILE A 58 -10.77 -21.33 -26.26
N THR A 59 -10.34 -22.18 -27.22
CA THR A 59 -10.27 -21.79 -28.64
C THR A 59 -11.62 -21.39 -29.18
N MET A 60 -12.68 -22.12 -28.81
CA MET A 60 -14.04 -21.81 -29.22
C MET A 60 -14.54 -20.49 -28.59
N LEU A 61 -14.31 -20.30 -27.30
CA LEU A 61 -14.66 -19.05 -26.61
C LEU A 61 -13.93 -17.85 -27.20
N LEU A 62 -12.64 -17.96 -27.50
CA LEU A 62 -11.87 -16.92 -28.17
C LEU A 62 -12.42 -16.60 -29.56
N ARG A 63 -12.89 -17.62 -30.32
CA ARG A 63 -13.55 -17.39 -31.62
C ARG A 63 -14.85 -16.59 -31.44
N TYR A 64 -15.67 -16.90 -30.44
CA TYR A 64 -16.89 -16.12 -30.17
C TYR A 64 -16.57 -14.72 -29.65
N ALA A 65 -15.54 -14.56 -28.81
CA ALA A 65 -15.17 -13.27 -28.26
C ALA A 65 -14.64 -12.28 -29.33
N PHE A 66 -13.88 -12.77 -30.31
CA PHE A 66 -13.14 -11.89 -31.24
C PHE A 66 -13.58 -11.94 -32.68
N HIS A 67 -14.42 -12.93 -33.09
CA HIS A 67 -14.79 -13.11 -34.50
C HIS A 67 -16.31 -13.15 -34.75
N THR A 68 -17.14 -12.93 -33.71
CA THR A 68 -18.58 -12.79 -33.88
C THR A 68 -18.97 -11.35 -34.23
N THR A 69 -20.08 -11.18 -34.93
CA THR A 69 -20.68 -9.87 -35.20
C THR A 69 -21.61 -9.40 -34.06
N SER A 70 -22.04 -10.33 -33.18
CA SER A 70 -22.91 -10.03 -32.04
C SER A 70 -22.05 -9.55 -30.85
N SER A 71 -22.19 -8.29 -30.45
CA SER A 71 -21.52 -7.72 -29.27
C SER A 71 -21.95 -8.44 -27.99
N GLU A 72 -23.19 -8.84 -27.86
CA GLU A 72 -23.72 -9.58 -26.73
C GLU A 72 -23.01 -10.95 -26.57
N THR A 73 -22.95 -11.74 -27.67
CA THR A 73 -22.23 -13.02 -27.69
C THR A 73 -20.73 -12.83 -27.36
N ALA A 74 -20.11 -11.78 -27.93
CA ALA A 74 -18.71 -11.47 -27.68
C ALA A 74 -18.45 -11.19 -26.19
N ARG A 75 -19.25 -10.31 -25.57
CA ARG A 75 -19.15 -9.98 -24.15
C ARG A 75 -19.43 -11.17 -23.24
N ALA A 76 -20.44 -11.99 -23.57
CA ALA A 76 -20.71 -13.21 -22.83
C ALA A 76 -19.50 -14.18 -22.87
N ALA A 77 -18.91 -14.40 -24.04
CA ALA A 77 -17.71 -15.22 -24.19
C ALA A 77 -16.51 -14.64 -23.43
N LEU A 78 -16.29 -13.31 -23.48
CA LEU A 78 -15.22 -12.62 -22.75
C LEU A 78 -15.36 -12.78 -21.23
N ARG A 79 -16.58 -12.74 -20.69
CA ARG A 79 -16.83 -12.97 -19.25
C ARG A 79 -16.45 -14.41 -18.85
N VAL A 80 -16.76 -15.40 -19.69
CA VAL A 80 -16.37 -16.80 -19.44
C VAL A 80 -14.85 -16.95 -19.52
N ILE A 81 -14.20 -16.32 -20.50
CA ILE A 81 -12.73 -16.33 -20.63
C ILE A 81 -12.07 -15.68 -19.41
N ALA A 82 -12.56 -14.53 -18.94
CA ALA A 82 -12.03 -13.86 -17.76
C ALA A 82 -12.14 -14.73 -16.50
N ASN A 83 -13.28 -15.41 -16.30
CA ASN A 83 -13.46 -16.36 -15.20
C ASN A 83 -12.51 -17.58 -15.35
N ALA A 84 -12.34 -18.10 -16.57
CA ALA A 84 -11.39 -19.17 -16.84
C ALA A 84 -9.95 -18.77 -16.51
N MET A 85 -9.51 -17.59 -16.93
CA MET A 85 -8.17 -17.06 -16.65
C MET A 85 -7.92 -16.82 -15.14
N LEU A 86 -8.97 -16.49 -14.39
CA LEU A 86 -8.88 -16.33 -12.95
C LEU A 86 -8.71 -17.67 -12.25
N LEU A 87 -9.50 -18.69 -12.63
CA LEU A 87 -9.55 -19.97 -11.95
C LEU A 87 -8.53 -20.99 -12.46
N LYS A 88 -8.11 -20.89 -13.72
CA LYS A 88 -7.19 -21.82 -14.41
C LYS A 88 -6.05 -21.04 -15.08
N PRO A 89 -4.94 -20.83 -14.37
CA PRO A 89 -3.81 -20.04 -14.86
C PRO A 89 -3.29 -20.45 -16.25
N GLU A 90 -3.38 -21.73 -16.62
CA GLU A 90 -2.95 -22.24 -17.92
C GLU A 90 -3.70 -21.58 -19.10
N THR A 91 -4.93 -21.15 -18.86
CA THR A 91 -5.74 -20.48 -19.90
C THR A 91 -5.21 -19.10 -20.25
N ARG A 92 -4.46 -18.44 -19.36
CA ARG A 92 -3.78 -17.16 -19.62
C ARG A 92 -2.70 -17.34 -20.68
N GLN A 93 -1.84 -18.36 -20.53
CA GLN A 93 -0.80 -18.68 -21.50
C GLN A 93 -1.40 -19.09 -22.86
N MET A 94 -2.53 -19.82 -22.85
CA MET A 94 -3.22 -20.18 -24.10
C MET A 94 -3.72 -18.93 -24.86
N PHE A 95 -4.23 -17.94 -24.17
CA PHE A 95 -4.65 -16.66 -24.75
C PHE A 95 -3.45 -15.95 -25.41
N VAL A 96 -2.32 -15.89 -24.69
CA VAL A 96 -1.08 -15.27 -25.18
C VAL A 96 -0.51 -16.02 -26.38
N SER A 97 -0.33 -17.32 -26.26
CA SER A 97 0.27 -18.18 -27.32
C SER A 97 -0.55 -18.21 -28.61
N LYS A 98 -1.85 -17.88 -28.55
CA LYS A 98 -2.73 -17.78 -29.73
C LYS A 98 -2.73 -16.39 -30.37
N GLY A 99 -1.93 -15.44 -29.87
CA GLY A 99 -1.79 -14.09 -30.43
C GLY A 99 -2.96 -13.15 -30.18
N TYR A 100 -3.82 -13.44 -29.17
CA TYR A 100 -4.98 -12.60 -28.88
C TYR A 100 -4.68 -11.32 -28.08
N PRO A 101 -3.54 -11.16 -27.35
CA PRO A 101 -3.24 -9.90 -26.64
C PRO A 101 -3.28 -8.67 -27.55
N ALA A 102 -2.68 -8.74 -28.74
CA ALA A 102 -2.71 -7.63 -29.70
C ALA A 102 -4.13 -7.25 -30.11
N ARG A 103 -4.99 -8.24 -30.38
CA ARG A 103 -6.40 -8.01 -30.73
C ARG A 103 -7.21 -7.44 -29.57
N ALA A 104 -6.93 -7.87 -28.33
CA ALA A 104 -7.57 -7.32 -27.14
C ALA A 104 -7.12 -5.87 -26.93
N CYS A 105 -5.87 -5.56 -27.19
CA CYS A 105 -5.34 -4.20 -27.15
C CYS A 105 -6.06 -3.27 -28.13
N GLU A 106 -6.22 -3.67 -29.39
CA GLU A 106 -6.98 -2.90 -30.40
C GLU A 106 -8.43 -2.64 -29.96
N LYS A 107 -9.06 -3.59 -29.28
CA LYS A 107 -10.43 -3.48 -28.76
C LYS A 107 -10.55 -2.59 -27.50
N LEU A 108 -9.46 -2.22 -26.85
CA LEU A 108 -9.46 -1.23 -25.78
C LEU A 108 -9.81 0.18 -26.27
N LYS A 109 -9.65 0.46 -27.56
CA LYS A 109 -10.16 1.67 -28.20
C LYS A 109 -11.69 1.56 -28.32
N THR A 110 -12.39 1.87 -27.25
CA THR A 110 -13.85 1.70 -27.15
C THR A 110 -14.48 2.85 -26.37
N ASP A 111 -15.73 3.17 -26.69
CA ASP A 111 -16.54 4.13 -25.93
C ASP A 111 -17.55 3.43 -25.00
N ASN A 112 -17.44 2.11 -24.85
CA ASN A 112 -18.35 1.29 -24.07
C ASN A 112 -17.68 0.75 -22.80
N TRP A 113 -18.35 0.93 -21.65
CA TRP A 113 -17.82 0.52 -20.35
C TRP A 113 -17.69 -1.00 -20.17
N ASP A 114 -18.62 -1.79 -20.73
CA ASP A 114 -18.52 -3.26 -20.71
C ASP A 114 -17.31 -3.76 -21.48
N ASP A 115 -17.03 -3.18 -22.65
CA ASP A 115 -15.90 -3.57 -23.48
C ASP A 115 -14.58 -3.15 -22.82
N GLU A 116 -14.48 -1.92 -22.30
CA GLU A 116 -13.33 -1.48 -21.55
C GLU A 116 -13.06 -2.40 -20.35
N PHE A 117 -14.08 -2.68 -19.54
CA PHE A 117 -13.97 -3.60 -18.41
C PHE A 117 -13.43 -4.97 -18.80
N LEU A 118 -14.01 -5.57 -19.84
CA LEU A 118 -13.69 -6.93 -20.23
C LEU A 118 -12.29 -7.05 -20.86
N PHE A 119 -11.91 -6.13 -21.75
CA PHE A 119 -10.61 -6.17 -22.40
C PHE A 119 -9.50 -5.77 -21.43
N SER A 120 -9.70 -4.77 -20.57
CA SER A 120 -8.75 -4.43 -19.50
C SER A 120 -8.53 -5.60 -18.55
N ARG A 121 -9.61 -6.28 -18.12
CA ARG A 121 -9.55 -7.43 -17.23
C ARG A 121 -8.80 -8.62 -17.84
N ILE A 122 -9.05 -8.97 -19.09
CA ILE A 122 -8.39 -10.09 -19.76
C ILE A 122 -6.90 -9.78 -19.97
N LEU A 123 -6.56 -8.58 -20.41
CA LEU A 123 -5.18 -8.15 -20.54
C LEU A 123 -4.47 -8.11 -19.17
N PHE A 124 -5.12 -7.58 -18.14
CA PHE A 124 -4.61 -7.60 -16.77
C PHE A 124 -4.32 -9.02 -16.28
N LEU A 125 -5.27 -9.95 -16.45
CA LEU A 125 -5.08 -11.35 -16.05
C LEU A 125 -3.95 -12.03 -16.83
N SER A 126 -3.77 -11.67 -18.11
CA SER A 126 -2.70 -12.24 -18.94
C SER A 126 -1.30 -11.74 -18.57
N THR A 127 -1.16 -10.70 -17.74
CA THR A 127 0.15 -10.27 -17.22
C THR A 127 0.74 -11.22 -16.16
N TYR A 128 -0.07 -12.12 -15.61
CA TYR A 128 0.36 -13.03 -14.54
C TYR A 128 0.76 -14.41 -15.05
N GLY A 129 2.03 -14.77 -14.90
CA GLY A 129 2.52 -16.11 -15.16
C GLY A 129 2.46 -16.52 -16.65
N THR A 130 2.65 -15.56 -17.55
CA THR A 130 2.72 -15.77 -19.00
C THR A 130 3.95 -15.09 -19.61
N ASP A 131 4.23 -15.42 -20.86
CA ASP A 131 5.27 -14.81 -21.69
C ASP A 131 4.74 -13.66 -22.56
N ILE A 132 3.71 -12.94 -22.10
CA ILE A 132 3.14 -11.80 -22.84
C ILE A 132 4.20 -10.73 -23.11
N ASP A 133 4.35 -10.34 -24.37
CA ASP A 133 5.26 -9.24 -24.75
C ASP A 133 4.59 -7.88 -24.56
N LEU A 134 4.68 -7.36 -23.33
CA LEU A 134 4.13 -6.04 -22.98
C LEU A 134 4.81 -4.91 -23.75
N LYS A 135 6.10 -5.06 -24.11
CA LYS A 135 6.82 -4.07 -24.88
C LYS A 135 6.23 -3.94 -26.28
N ALA A 136 6.02 -5.05 -26.97
CA ALA A 136 5.37 -5.06 -28.28
C ALA A 136 3.94 -4.51 -28.23
N LEU A 137 3.17 -4.81 -27.16
CA LEU A 137 1.83 -4.24 -27.02
C LEU A 137 1.85 -2.71 -26.86
N ILE A 138 2.85 -2.16 -26.18
CA ILE A 138 3.00 -0.71 -26.02
C ILE A 138 3.44 -0.07 -27.34
N GLU A 139 4.47 -0.62 -28.01
CA GLU A 139 5.10 -0.03 -29.18
C GLU A 139 4.26 -0.22 -30.45
N ASP A 140 3.74 -1.43 -30.69
CA ASP A 140 3.09 -1.81 -31.95
C ASP A 140 1.56 -1.71 -31.88
N CYS A 141 0.96 -1.91 -30.69
CA CYS A 141 -0.49 -1.92 -30.48
C CYS A 141 -1.01 -0.73 -29.68
N GLN A 142 -0.19 0.29 -29.40
CA GLN A 142 -0.58 1.53 -28.72
C GLN A 142 -1.29 1.31 -27.36
N LEU A 143 -0.90 0.25 -26.60
CA LEU A 143 -1.54 -0.09 -25.33
C LEU A 143 -1.56 1.08 -24.34
N ALA A 144 -0.46 1.82 -24.23
CA ALA A 144 -0.37 2.97 -23.34
C ALA A 144 -1.34 4.08 -23.74
N GLU A 145 -1.42 4.40 -25.04
CA GLU A 145 -2.34 5.40 -25.57
C GLU A 145 -3.80 5.03 -25.31
N HIS A 146 -4.18 3.77 -25.54
CA HIS A 146 -5.56 3.31 -25.29
C HIS A 146 -5.93 3.40 -23.81
N ILE A 147 -5.01 3.05 -22.90
CA ILE A 147 -5.22 3.18 -21.45
C ILE A 147 -5.38 4.66 -21.07
N VAL A 148 -4.51 5.54 -21.55
CA VAL A 148 -4.58 6.98 -21.28
C VAL A 148 -5.89 7.59 -21.80
N ASN A 149 -6.30 7.26 -23.03
CA ASN A 149 -7.55 7.73 -23.61
C ASN A 149 -8.78 7.23 -22.84
N ASN A 150 -8.76 6.01 -22.33
CA ASN A 150 -9.81 5.50 -21.46
C ASN A 150 -9.89 6.30 -20.16
N LEU A 151 -8.75 6.62 -19.52
CA LEU A 151 -8.73 7.48 -18.33
C LEU A 151 -9.26 8.89 -18.62
N GLU A 152 -8.89 9.47 -19.75
CA GLU A 152 -9.43 10.77 -20.20
C GLU A 152 -10.95 10.73 -20.37
N ARG A 153 -11.49 9.67 -20.96
CA ARG A 153 -12.94 9.46 -21.12
C ARG A 153 -13.67 9.47 -19.78
N HIS A 154 -13.10 8.84 -18.75
CA HIS A 154 -13.65 8.87 -17.39
C HIS A 154 -13.70 10.27 -16.78
N ILE A 155 -12.86 11.20 -17.20
CA ILE A 155 -12.87 12.59 -16.74
C ILE A 155 -13.94 13.41 -17.46
N ASN A 156 -14.07 13.25 -18.78
CA ASN A 156 -14.84 14.10 -19.68
C ASN A 156 -16.36 13.84 -19.67
N LEU A 157 -16.90 13.21 -18.62
CA LEU A 157 -18.35 13.03 -18.50
C LEU A 157 -19.07 14.36 -18.29
N PRO A 158 -20.25 14.58 -18.90
CA PRO A 158 -21.03 15.80 -18.75
C PRO A 158 -21.29 16.14 -17.29
N SER A 159 -21.15 17.44 -16.94
CA SER A 159 -21.27 17.97 -15.57
C SER A 159 -22.60 17.66 -14.88
N ASP A 160 -23.68 17.46 -15.62
CA ASP A 160 -24.98 17.10 -15.07
C ASP A 160 -25.01 15.71 -14.42
N LYS A 161 -24.04 14.85 -14.77
CA LYS A 161 -23.88 13.52 -14.16
C LYS A 161 -22.87 13.52 -12.99
N GLN A 162 -22.12 14.60 -12.75
CA GLN A 162 -21.11 14.68 -11.70
C GLN A 162 -21.69 14.59 -10.27
N LYS A 163 -22.98 14.83 -10.08
CA LYS A 163 -23.68 14.71 -8.79
C LYS A 163 -24.44 13.38 -8.64
N GLN A 164 -24.53 12.57 -9.69
CA GLN A 164 -25.12 11.23 -9.59
C GLN A 164 -24.02 10.21 -9.30
N LYS A 165 -24.38 9.19 -8.50
CA LYS A 165 -23.54 8.03 -8.27
C LYS A 165 -23.08 7.47 -9.62
N LEU A 166 -21.78 7.21 -9.78
CA LEU A 166 -21.22 6.63 -11.00
C LEU A 166 -22.01 5.38 -11.42
N ASP A 167 -22.13 5.16 -12.73
CA ASP A 167 -22.63 3.89 -13.23
C ASP A 167 -21.73 2.77 -12.68
N PRO A 168 -22.27 1.74 -12.04
CA PRO A 168 -21.46 0.65 -11.51
C PRO A 168 -20.52 0.02 -12.54
N MET A 169 -20.92 -0.02 -13.82
CA MET A 169 -20.07 -0.55 -14.89
C MET A 169 -18.92 0.41 -15.23
N GLU A 170 -19.15 1.72 -15.18
CA GLU A 170 -18.10 2.73 -15.33
C GLU A 170 -17.03 2.60 -14.24
N GLU A 171 -17.44 2.46 -12.99
CA GLU A 171 -16.51 2.29 -11.85
C GLU A 171 -15.69 1.00 -11.99
N MET A 172 -16.35 -0.10 -12.39
CA MET A 172 -15.68 -1.37 -12.63
C MET A 172 -14.69 -1.29 -13.80
N ALA A 173 -15.03 -0.59 -14.88
CA ALA A 173 -14.16 -0.39 -16.04
C ALA A 173 -12.92 0.41 -15.65
N LEU A 174 -13.10 1.55 -14.97
CA LEU A 174 -11.99 2.33 -14.42
C LEU A 174 -11.06 1.49 -13.55
N GLY A 175 -11.64 0.70 -12.63
CA GLY A 175 -10.87 -0.17 -11.74
C GLY A 175 -10.00 -1.18 -12.50
N GLU A 176 -10.51 -1.83 -13.55
CA GLU A 176 -9.73 -2.80 -14.33
C GLU A 176 -8.69 -2.11 -15.24
N THR A 177 -8.99 -0.94 -15.77
CA THR A 177 -8.03 -0.12 -16.56
C THR A 177 -6.85 0.32 -15.68
N LEU A 178 -7.10 0.77 -14.45
CA LEU A 178 -6.04 1.14 -13.49
C LEU A 178 -5.19 -0.07 -13.07
N LYS A 179 -5.81 -1.23 -12.83
CA LYS A 179 -5.08 -2.48 -12.53
C LYS A 179 -4.20 -2.92 -13.69
N LEU A 180 -4.72 -2.85 -14.92
CA LEU A 180 -3.95 -3.15 -16.12
C LEU A 180 -2.75 -2.23 -16.23
N MET A 181 -2.96 -0.92 -16.11
CA MET A 181 -1.88 0.07 -16.16
C MET A 181 -0.83 -0.19 -15.07
N PHE A 182 -1.26 -0.46 -13.84
CA PHE A 182 -0.36 -0.79 -12.74
C PHE A 182 0.55 -1.97 -13.08
N ASN A 183 -0.01 -3.08 -13.59
CA ASN A 183 0.78 -4.26 -13.95
C ASN A 183 1.70 -4.01 -15.14
N VAL A 184 1.21 -3.34 -16.18
CA VAL A 184 2.02 -3.03 -17.37
C VAL A 184 3.22 -2.15 -16.96
N THR A 185 3.02 -1.11 -16.17
CA THR A 185 4.11 -0.24 -15.70
C THR A 185 5.05 -0.93 -14.72
N HIS A 186 4.54 -1.88 -13.93
CA HIS A 186 5.35 -2.69 -13.02
C HIS A 186 6.26 -3.68 -13.76
N PHE A 187 5.72 -4.42 -14.73
CA PHE A 187 6.46 -5.46 -15.45
C PHE A 187 7.29 -4.91 -16.63
N CYS A 188 6.92 -3.74 -17.19
CA CYS A 188 7.62 -3.12 -18.31
C CYS A 188 8.13 -1.70 -17.96
N LYS A 189 8.98 -1.59 -16.94
CA LYS A 189 9.53 -0.32 -16.43
C LYS A 189 10.23 0.51 -17.51
N ALA A 190 10.88 -0.14 -18.48
CA ALA A 190 11.57 0.54 -19.58
C ALA A 190 10.63 1.39 -20.48
N LYS A 191 9.33 1.17 -20.42
CA LYS A 191 8.30 1.92 -21.18
C LYS A 191 7.37 2.74 -20.30
N MET A 192 7.74 3.00 -19.06
CA MET A 192 6.95 3.78 -18.10
C MET A 192 6.64 5.19 -18.64
N SER A 193 7.56 5.81 -19.36
CA SER A 193 7.38 7.16 -19.93
C SER A 193 6.18 7.27 -20.90
N ALA A 194 5.76 6.17 -21.53
CA ALA A 194 4.57 6.17 -22.37
C ALA A 194 3.27 6.43 -21.58
N PHE A 195 3.31 6.25 -20.27
CA PHE A 195 2.17 6.46 -19.36
C PHE A 195 2.22 7.78 -18.60
N THR A 196 3.23 8.64 -18.85
CA THR A 196 3.34 9.96 -18.19
C THR A 196 2.05 10.79 -18.30
N PRO A 197 1.33 10.85 -19.44
CA PRO A 197 0.08 11.60 -19.54
C PRO A 197 -1.02 11.11 -18.59
N ALA A 198 -0.98 9.84 -18.15
CA ALA A 198 -1.95 9.31 -17.20
C ALA A 198 -1.92 10.02 -15.84
N VAL A 199 -0.80 10.64 -15.43
CA VAL A 199 -0.68 11.31 -14.14
C VAL A 199 -1.71 12.43 -14.02
N SER A 200 -1.87 13.27 -15.04
CA SER A 200 -2.85 14.37 -15.05
C SER A 200 -4.29 13.85 -14.94
N HIS A 201 -4.58 12.74 -15.60
CA HIS A 201 -5.91 12.13 -15.58
C HIS A 201 -6.20 11.51 -14.21
N ILE A 202 -5.25 10.80 -13.61
CA ILE A 202 -5.39 10.23 -12.25
C ILE A 202 -5.60 11.35 -11.23
N VAL A 203 -4.81 12.43 -11.31
CA VAL A 203 -4.99 13.60 -10.44
C VAL A 203 -6.39 14.18 -10.57
N SER A 204 -6.92 14.31 -11.79
CA SER A 204 -8.29 14.79 -12.02
C SER A 204 -9.35 13.84 -11.44
N LEU A 205 -9.14 12.53 -11.58
CA LEU A 205 -10.05 11.50 -11.04
C LEU A 205 -10.07 11.47 -9.50
N LEU A 206 -8.98 11.84 -8.81
CA LEU A 206 -8.96 11.97 -7.35
C LEU A 206 -9.94 13.02 -6.82
N TRP A 207 -10.38 13.96 -7.67
CA TRP A 207 -11.33 15.02 -7.34
C TRP A 207 -12.74 14.79 -7.90
N LYS A 208 -12.94 13.74 -8.69
CA LYS A 208 -14.22 13.48 -9.35
C LYS A 208 -15.34 13.16 -8.37
N GLN A 209 -15.00 12.54 -7.25
CA GLN A 209 -15.96 12.19 -6.20
C GLN A 209 -15.36 12.32 -4.80
N ASP A 210 -16.22 12.42 -3.80
CA ASP A 210 -15.82 12.43 -2.41
C ASP A 210 -15.58 11.01 -1.91
N SER A 211 -14.58 10.85 -1.03
CA SER A 211 -14.33 9.58 -0.36
C SER A 211 -15.41 9.30 0.68
N SER A 212 -15.81 8.02 0.82
CA SER A 212 -16.71 7.57 1.87
C SER A 212 -16.13 7.82 3.26
N ASP A 213 -16.95 8.17 4.24
CA ASP A 213 -16.51 8.32 5.63
C ASP A 213 -16.12 6.99 6.25
N ALA A 214 -16.87 5.93 5.96
CA ALA A 214 -16.62 4.61 6.53
C ALA A 214 -15.41 3.90 5.91
N LYS A 215 -15.16 4.10 4.61
CA LYS A 215 -14.10 3.45 3.87
C LYS A 215 -13.49 4.38 2.81
N PRO A 216 -12.67 5.34 3.24
CA PRO A 216 -12.19 6.42 2.38
C PRO A 216 -11.27 5.98 1.23
N LEU A 217 -10.69 4.78 1.32
CA LEU A 217 -9.78 4.22 0.31
C LEU A 217 -10.42 3.07 -0.49
N GLU A 218 -11.75 2.89 -0.45
CA GLU A 218 -12.42 2.01 -1.42
C GLU A 218 -12.26 2.53 -2.86
N PRO A 219 -12.43 1.67 -3.87
CA PRO A 219 -12.41 2.11 -5.25
C PRO A 219 -13.30 3.36 -5.48
N PRO A 220 -12.82 4.31 -6.29
CA PRO A 220 -11.63 4.25 -7.14
C PRO A 220 -10.33 4.71 -6.47
N PHE A 221 -10.32 5.17 -5.20
CA PHE A 221 -9.15 5.81 -4.57
C PHE A 221 -7.94 4.89 -4.44
N SER A 222 -8.10 3.67 -3.92
CA SER A 222 -6.99 2.73 -3.78
C SER A 222 -6.34 2.38 -5.13
N PRO A 223 -7.08 2.04 -6.20
CA PRO A 223 -6.50 1.86 -7.53
C PRO A 223 -5.81 3.11 -8.10
N LEU A 224 -6.34 4.31 -7.87
CA LEU A 224 -5.72 5.56 -8.31
C LEU A 224 -4.37 5.81 -7.60
N VAL A 225 -4.32 5.63 -6.28
CA VAL A 225 -3.09 5.74 -5.47
C VAL A 225 -2.05 4.71 -5.93
N ASN A 226 -2.46 3.45 -6.07
CA ASN A 226 -1.57 2.38 -6.51
C ASN A 226 -0.98 2.65 -7.91
N SER A 227 -1.78 3.18 -8.82
CA SER A 227 -1.33 3.52 -10.17
C SER A 227 -0.24 4.60 -10.15
N LEU A 228 -0.39 5.65 -9.34
CA LEU A 228 0.62 6.70 -9.20
C LEU A 228 1.96 6.15 -8.68
N LEU A 229 1.95 5.12 -7.85
CA LEU A 229 3.19 4.53 -7.32
C LEU A 229 4.11 3.97 -8.39
N ASN A 230 3.57 3.53 -9.52
CA ASN A 230 4.36 2.94 -10.60
C ASN A 230 4.62 3.90 -11.76
N LEU A 231 4.17 5.15 -11.67
CA LEU A 231 4.40 6.15 -12.70
C LEU A 231 5.65 7.01 -12.42
N ASP A 232 6.16 7.63 -13.47
CA ASP A 232 7.26 8.59 -13.37
C ASP A 232 6.73 9.94 -12.89
N LEU A 233 6.83 10.16 -11.58
CA LEU A 233 6.40 11.39 -10.94
C LEU A 233 7.44 12.52 -11.08
N GLN A 234 8.65 12.23 -11.61
CA GLN A 234 9.72 13.21 -11.81
C GLN A 234 9.66 13.88 -13.18
N ALA A 235 8.98 13.27 -14.15
CA ALA A 235 8.82 13.87 -15.48
C ALA A 235 8.16 15.26 -15.38
N ASP A 236 8.61 16.21 -16.19
CA ASP A 236 8.13 17.61 -16.17
C ASP A 236 6.61 17.70 -16.27
N GLN A 237 5.99 16.91 -17.14
CA GLN A 237 4.54 16.86 -17.29
C GLN A 237 3.85 16.35 -16.02
N SER A 238 4.44 15.39 -15.33
CA SER A 238 3.93 14.89 -14.04
C SER A 238 4.04 15.96 -12.96
N GLN A 239 5.16 16.66 -12.89
CA GLN A 239 5.41 17.73 -11.93
C GLN A 239 4.40 18.87 -12.07
N LEU A 240 4.09 19.30 -13.29
CA LEU A 240 3.07 20.32 -13.55
C LEU A 240 1.67 19.89 -13.08
N SER A 241 1.36 18.62 -13.18
CA SER A 241 0.07 18.08 -12.77
C SER A 241 -0.03 17.88 -11.25
N LEU A 242 1.06 17.47 -10.61
CA LEU A 242 1.13 17.21 -9.18
C LEU A 242 1.24 18.49 -8.35
N TYR A 243 1.95 19.50 -8.89
CA TYR A 243 2.22 20.77 -8.20
C TYR A 243 1.84 21.95 -9.10
N PRO A 244 0.53 22.18 -9.35
CA PRO A 244 0.08 23.27 -10.18
C PRO A 244 0.45 24.64 -9.56
N GLU A 245 0.87 25.60 -10.36
CA GLU A 245 1.36 26.91 -9.90
C GLU A 245 0.37 27.69 -9.03
N ASN A 246 -0.92 27.56 -9.33
CA ASN A 246 -1.99 28.25 -8.59
C ASN A 246 -2.27 27.66 -7.20
N ASP A 247 -1.98 26.36 -6.96
CA ASP A 247 -2.10 25.69 -5.68
C ASP A 247 -1.19 24.46 -5.66
N PRO A 248 0.10 24.62 -5.35
CA PRO A 248 1.05 23.51 -5.35
C PRO A 248 0.74 22.43 -4.29
N ASN A 249 -0.01 22.77 -3.26
CA ASN A 249 -0.37 21.85 -2.17
C ASN A 249 -1.63 21.02 -2.47
N LYS A 250 -2.37 21.34 -3.53
CA LYS A 250 -3.68 20.78 -3.81
C LYS A 250 -3.69 19.25 -3.78
N VAL A 251 -2.84 18.61 -4.59
CA VAL A 251 -2.80 17.13 -4.71
C VAL A 251 -2.31 16.51 -3.41
N THR A 252 -1.23 17.02 -2.84
CA THR A 252 -0.66 16.52 -1.59
C THR A 252 -1.65 16.62 -0.44
N SER A 253 -2.39 17.73 -0.34
CA SER A 253 -3.46 17.90 0.67
C SER A 253 -4.57 16.86 0.51
N ARG A 254 -4.94 16.50 -0.73
CA ARG A 254 -5.92 15.42 -0.98
C ARG A 254 -5.41 14.07 -0.51
N ILE A 255 -4.16 13.74 -0.78
CA ILE A 255 -3.56 12.47 -0.35
C ILE A 255 -3.40 12.43 1.19
N LEU A 256 -3.00 13.54 1.82
CA LEU A 256 -2.95 13.67 3.29
C LEU A 256 -4.33 13.47 3.93
N HIS A 257 -5.38 14.04 3.35
CA HIS A 257 -6.75 13.84 3.81
C HIS A 257 -7.19 12.37 3.68
N LEU A 258 -6.85 11.70 2.57
CA LEU A 258 -7.13 10.27 2.40
C LEU A 258 -6.34 9.41 3.41
N LEU A 259 -5.09 9.79 3.72
CA LEU A 259 -4.28 9.13 4.75
C LEU A 259 -4.92 9.27 6.13
N ASP A 260 -5.26 10.50 6.56
CA ASP A 260 -5.79 10.74 7.91
C ASP A 260 -7.11 10.00 8.14
N ARG A 261 -8.00 10.00 7.15
CA ARG A 261 -9.25 9.24 7.22
C ARG A 261 -9.04 7.74 7.12
N GLY A 262 -8.15 7.31 6.22
CA GLY A 262 -7.86 5.88 6.00
C GLY A 262 -7.24 5.22 7.22
N ILE A 263 -6.23 5.82 7.82
CA ILE A 263 -5.53 5.23 8.98
C ILE A 263 -6.45 5.07 10.22
N ARG A 264 -7.58 5.78 10.26
CA ARG A 264 -8.58 5.71 11.34
C ARG A 264 -9.76 4.78 11.03
N ALA A 265 -10.08 4.57 9.75
CA ALA A 265 -11.31 3.90 9.34
C ALA A 265 -11.17 2.39 9.17
N TYR A 266 -9.97 1.88 8.92
CA TYR A 266 -9.74 0.47 8.62
C TYR A 266 -9.35 -0.34 9.85
N SER A 267 -9.77 -1.62 9.88
CA SER A 267 -9.37 -2.57 10.90
C SER A 267 -7.88 -2.92 10.81
N GLU A 268 -7.29 -3.43 11.89
CA GLU A 268 -5.89 -3.84 11.91
C GLU A 268 -5.52 -4.82 10.79
N ASN A 269 -6.44 -5.71 10.41
CA ASN A 269 -6.23 -6.70 9.35
C ASN A 269 -6.15 -6.07 7.94
N ASP A 270 -6.89 -4.99 7.71
CA ASP A 270 -6.98 -4.33 6.40
C ASP A 270 -6.00 -3.16 6.30
N LEU A 271 -5.62 -2.60 7.45
CA LEU A 271 -4.85 -1.36 7.56
C LEU A 271 -3.55 -1.41 6.74
N GLU A 272 -2.79 -2.49 6.88
CA GLU A 272 -1.52 -2.66 6.16
C GLU A 272 -1.70 -2.63 4.65
N THR A 273 -2.66 -3.41 4.13
CA THR A 273 -2.89 -3.53 2.68
C THR A 273 -3.40 -2.24 2.07
N VAL A 274 -4.25 -1.50 2.81
CA VAL A 274 -4.99 -0.36 2.27
C VAL A 274 -4.21 0.95 2.46
N VAL A 275 -3.54 1.15 3.60
CA VAL A 275 -2.91 2.43 3.96
C VAL A 275 -1.45 2.51 3.53
N THR A 276 -0.70 1.39 3.51
CA THR A 276 0.71 1.40 3.10
C THR A 276 0.96 2.06 1.75
N PRO A 277 0.14 1.82 0.70
CA PRO A 277 0.33 2.50 -0.59
C PRO A 277 0.19 4.02 -0.51
N VAL A 278 -0.69 4.53 0.35
CA VAL A 278 -0.88 5.98 0.53
C VAL A 278 0.35 6.61 1.18
N VAL A 279 0.91 5.97 2.21
CA VAL A 279 2.16 6.39 2.87
C VAL A 279 3.33 6.36 1.89
N SER A 280 3.44 5.28 1.11
CA SER A 280 4.49 5.14 0.08
C SER A 280 4.38 6.19 -1.01
N LEU A 281 3.14 6.56 -1.40
CA LEU A 281 2.93 7.65 -2.36
C LEU A 281 3.37 8.99 -1.78
N LEU A 282 3.07 9.27 -0.51
CA LEU A 282 3.52 10.50 0.16
C LEU A 282 5.05 10.60 0.22
N SER A 283 5.77 9.50 0.49
CA SER A 283 7.24 9.49 0.43
C SER A 283 7.74 9.85 -0.97
N LYS A 284 7.17 9.25 -2.03
CA LYS A 284 7.51 9.58 -3.41
C LYS A 284 7.20 11.03 -3.79
N LEU A 285 6.05 11.54 -3.35
CA LEU A 285 5.70 12.94 -3.57
C LEU A 285 6.67 13.86 -2.86
N TYR A 286 7.02 13.59 -1.60
CA TYR A 286 7.94 14.40 -0.82
C TYR A 286 9.33 14.52 -1.47
N GLU A 287 9.87 13.44 -2.02
CA GLU A 287 11.18 13.43 -2.68
C GLU A 287 11.27 14.45 -3.82
N ASN A 288 10.18 14.63 -4.56
CA ASN A 288 10.13 15.45 -5.78
C ASN A 288 9.36 16.77 -5.62
N ALA A 289 8.84 17.03 -4.43
CA ALA A 289 8.00 18.19 -4.17
C ALA A 289 8.80 19.50 -4.12
N PRO A 290 8.21 20.63 -4.55
CA PRO A 290 8.71 21.97 -4.28
C PRO A 290 8.89 22.22 -2.78
N ARG A 291 9.78 23.18 -2.43
CA ARG A 291 10.11 23.49 -1.03
C ARG A 291 8.87 23.81 -0.18
N GLU A 292 7.94 24.57 -0.72
CA GLU A 292 6.69 24.94 -0.05
C GLU A 292 5.85 23.71 0.31
N VAL A 293 5.69 22.78 -0.63
CA VAL A 293 4.94 21.54 -0.43
C VAL A 293 5.62 20.64 0.60
N ARG A 294 6.96 20.50 0.54
CA ARG A 294 7.73 19.77 1.55
C ARG A 294 7.53 20.35 2.95
N GLN A 295 7.54 21.67 3.07
CA GLN A 295 7.31 22.35 4.34
C GLN A 295 5.90 22.04 4.88
N ARG A 296 4.89 22.11 4.01
CA ARG A 296 3.51 21.79 4.38
C ARG A 296 3.35 20.34 4.81
N MET A 297 4.04 19.41 4.14
CA MET A 297 4.04 17.98 4.55
C MET A 297 4.69 17.77 5.91
N LYS A 298 5.83 18.44 6.19
CA LYS A 298 6.47 18.41 7.50
C LYS A 298 5.53 18.90 8.60
N GLU A 299 4.87 20.02 8.40
CA GLU A 299 3.89 20.59 9.34
C GLU A 299 2.68 19.67 9.60
N SER A 300 2.28 18.90 8.61
CA SER A 300 1.10 18.00 8.71
C SER A 300 1.42 16.63 9.29
N LEU A 301 2.64 16.14 9.14
CA LEU A 301 3.02 14.74 9.43
C LEU A 301 3.99 14.60 10.60
N LEU A 302 4.74 15.65 10.95
CA LEU A 302 5.64 15.63 12.10
C LEU A 302 4.95 16.17 13.35
N PRO A 303 5.31 15.69 14.57
CA PRO A 303 4.76 16.17 15.81
C PRO A 303 4.93 17.68 16.00
N THR A 304 3.85 18.33 16.41
CA THR A 304 3.80 19.75 16.72
C THR A 304 4.13 20.01 18.19
N GLY A 305 4.24 21.30 18.58
CA GLY A 305 4.37 21.68 20.00
C GLY A 305 3.17 21.24 20.85
N GLU A 306 1.97 21.16 20.26
CA GLU A 306 0.78 20.67 20.94
C GLU A 306 0.86 19.16 21.22
N ASP A 307 1.33 18.37 20.25
CA ASP A 307 1.56 16.93 20.45
C ASP A 307 2.57 16.63 21.56
N ARG A 308 3.54 17.55 21.80
CA ARG A 308 4.60 17.41 22.81
C ARG A 308 4.16 17.77 24.23
N GLN A 309 2.94 18.24 24.42
CA GLN A 309 2.36 18.43 25.76
C GLN A 309 2.13 17.08 26.48
N ALA A 310 2.04 15.99 25.74
CA ALA A 310 1.97 14.63 26.23
C ALA A 310 3.09 13.78 25.64
N VAL A 311 3.25 12.54 26.13
CA VAL A 311 4.12 11.54 25.50
C VAL A 311 3.68 11.35 24.05
N LEU A 312 4.60 11.49 23.10
CA LEU A 312 4.29 11.36 21.67
C LEU A 312 3.62 10.01 21.39
N GLY A 313 2.72 10.01 20.40
CA GLY A 313 1.96 8.83 20.00
C GLY A 313 0.72 8.51 20.84
N ARG A 314 0.42 9.30 21.89
CA ARG A 314 -0.78 9.13 22.74
C ARG A 314 -1.96 10.02 22.35
N GLY A 315 -1.72 11.05 21.55
CA GLY A 315 -2.75 11.95 21.07
C GLY A 315 -3.55 11.41 19.89
N ASP A 316 -4.53 12.20 19.44
CA ASP A 316 -5.42 11.89 18.30
C ASP A 316 -5.03 12.64 17.01
N SER A 317 -3.95 13.43 17.03
CA SER A 317 -3.44 14.10 15.83
C SER A 317 -2.94 13.08 14.81
N LEU A 318 -2.90 13.45 13.53
CA LEU A 318 -2.34 12.57 12.49
C LEU A 318 -0.88 12.17 12.81
N PRO A 319 0.03 13.07 13.24
CA PRO A 319 1.37 12.67 13.70
C PRO A 319 1.34 11.63 14.81
N SER A 320 0.48 11.80 15.81
CA SER A 320 0.36 10.84 16.93
C SER A 320 -0.11 9.46 16.47
N VAL A 321 -1.08 9.41 15.56
CA VAL A 321 -1.58 8.16 14.98
C VAL A 321 -0.52 7.47 14.11
N LEU A 322 0.27 8.24 13.34
CA LEU A 322 1.40 7.72 12.57
C LEU A 322 2.46 7.12 13.49
N LEU A 323 2.86 7.82 14.56
CA LEU A 323 3.83 7.31 15.53
C LEU A 323 3.35 6.02 16.20
N LYS A 324 2.08 5.94 16.58
CA LYS A 324 1.51 4.70 17.11
C LYS A 324 1.62 3.54 16.11
N ASN A 325 1.35 3.79 14.83
CA ASN A 325 1.46 2.76 13.79
C ASN A 325 2.90 2.48 13.35
N SER A 326 3.86 3.38 13.58
CA SER A 326 5.29 3.13 13.35
C SER A 326 5.90 2.07 14.29
N THR A 327 5.16 1.64 15.30
CA THR A 327 5.54 0.56 16.23
C THR A 327 4.56 -0.61 16.20
N ASN A 328 3.59 -0.62 15.28
CA ASN A 328 2.56 -1.65 15.21
C ASN A 328 3.15 -2.99 14.74
N PRO A 329 3.12 -4.05 15.58
CA PRO A 329 3.67 -5.36 15.22
C PRO A 329 2.79 -6.15 14.23
N THR A 330 1.50 -5.81 14.12
CA THR A 330 0.53 -6.53 13.27
C THR A 330 0.54 -6.04 11.83
N ALA A 331 1.18 -4.88 11.55
CA ALA A 331 1.25 -4.27 10.22
C ALA A 331 2.70 -3.87 9.87
N PRO A 332 3.62 -4.85 9.65
CA PRO A 332 5.04 -4.57 9.47
C PRO A 332 5.36 -3.70 8.25
N ALA A 333 4.69 -3.89 7.11
CA ALA A 333 4.93 -3.08 5.92
C ALA A 333 4.45 -1.62 6.12
N LEU A 334 3.35 -1.41 6.82
CA LEU A 334 2.87 -0.07 7.17
C LEU A 334 3.82 0.61 8.15
N ARG A 335 4.25 -0.10 9.20
CA ARG A 335 5.24 0.37 10.19
C ARG A 335 6.50 0.86 9.49
N ASP A 336 7.05 0.04 8.61
CA ASP A 336 8.28 0.35 7.89
C ASP A 336 8.09 1.54 6.94
N ALA A 337 6.98 1.61 6.20
CA ALA A 337 6.65 2.73 5.31
C ALA A 337 6.51 4.06 6.08
N ILE A 338 5.83 4.06 7.23
CA ILE A 338 5.70 5.24 8.08
C ILE A 338 7.06 5.69 8.60
N SER A 339 7.89 4.75 9.09
CA SER A 339 9.21 5.07 9.64
C SER A 339 10.12 5.66 8.56
N HIS A 340 10.10 5.14 7.34
CA HIS A 340 10.81 5.70 6.20
C HIS A 340 10.32 7.11 5.86
N LEU A 341 9.00 7.33 5.78
CA LEU A 341 8.43 8.65 5.52
C LEU A 341 8.86 9.68 6.58
N LEU A 342 8.77 9.33 7.88
CA LEU A 342 9.18 10.22 8.97
C LEU A 342 10.68 10.53 8.94
N PHE A 343 11.51 9.57 8.53
CA PHE A 343 12.95 9.77 8.34
C PHE A 343 13.24 10.69 7.15
N ASP A 344 12.53 10.52 6.02
CA ASP A 344 12.62 11.43 4.86
C ASP A 344 12.21 12.85 5.23
N LEU A 345 11.11 13.02 5.98
CA LEU A 345 10.65 14.31 6.50
C LEU A 345 11.64 14.95 7.47
N SER A 346 12.53 14.16 8.08
CA SER A 346 13.62 14.61 8.93
C SER A 346 14.93 14.85 8.16
N ASP A 347 14.83 15.08 6.85
CA ASP A 347 15.94 15.34 5.92
C ASP A 347 16.96 14.19 5.85
N LYS A 348 16.55 12.96 6.15
CA LYS A 348 17.40 11.75 6.24
C LYS A 348 18.54 11.89 7.25
N ASP A 349 18.35 12.74 8.28
CA ASP A 349 19.28 13.01 9.34
C ASP A 349 18.82 12.33 10.64
N ALA A 350 19.67 11.48 11.23
CA ALA A 350 19.33 10.72 12.42
C ALA A 350 19.07 11.62 13.65
N SER A 351 19.81 12.74 13.77
CA SER A 351 19.64 13.68 14.89
C SER A 351 18.28 14.37 14.82
N LYS A 352 17.95 14.90 13.63
CA LYS A 352 16.63 15.52 13.37
C LYS A 352 15.49 14.51 13.51
N PHE A 353 15.71 13.27 13.08
CA PHE A 353 14.71 12.22 13.22
C PHE A 353 14.40 11.95 14.69
N VAL A 354 15.42 11.79 15.53
CA VAL A 354 15.22 11.61 16.97
C VAL A 354 14.61 12.86 17.61
N GLU A 355 15.03 14.06 17.21
CA GLU A 355 14.43 15.33 17.68
C GLU A 355 12.94 15.40 17.32
N ASN A 356 12.57 15.00 16.10
CA ASN A 356 11.20 15.06 15.63
C ASN A 356 10.28 14.04 16.30
N VAL A 357 10.70 12.78 16.42
CA VAL A 357 9.81 11.67 16.83
C VAL A 357 10.12 11.09 18.21
N GLY A 358 11.25 11.47 18.82
CA GLY A 358 11.77 10.85 20.04
C GLY A 358 12.52 9.55 19.77
N TYR A 359 13.51 9.25 20.60
CA TYR A 359 14.35 8.05 20.43
C TYR A 359 13.55 6.75 20.54
N GLY A 360 12.50 6.75 21.37
CA GLY A 360 11.63 5.57 21.53
C GLY A 360 11.03 5.07 20.21
N PHE A 361 10.62 5.99 19.33
CA PHE A 361 10.09 5.64 18.00
C PHE A 361 11.19 5.49 16.93
N ALA A 362 12.29 6.25 17.06
CA ALA A 362 13.37 6.24 16.08
C ALA A 362 14.29 5.03 16.17
N SER A 363 14.50 4.47 17.37
CA SER A 363 15.54 3.47 17.67
C SER A 363 15.43 2.22 16.80
N GLY A 364 14.23 1.68 16.64
CA GLY A 364 13.99 0.46 15.83
C GLY A 364 14.38 0.66 14.37
N PHE A 365 13.97 1.76 13.76
CA PHE A 365 14.31 2.12 12.40
C PHE A 365 15.81 2.35 12.19
N LEU A 366 16.45 3.12 13.09
CA LEU A 366 17.88 3.41 13.02
C LEU A 366 18.71 2.12 13.10
N PHE A 367 18.35 1.22 14.02
CA PHE A 367 19.00 -0.08 14.16
C PHE A 367 18.82 -0.96 12.92
N GLN A 368 17.60 -1.09 12.44
CA GLN A 368 17.26 -1.95 11.29
C GLN A 368 17.94 -1.49 9.99
N ASN A 369 18.14 -0.18 9.83
CA ASN A 369 18.77 0.40 8.65
C ASN A 369 20.27 0.69 8.83
N ASN A 370 20.90 0.23 9.93
CA ASN A 370 22.32 0.47 10.24
C ASN A 370 22.68 1.96 10.24
N VAL A 371 21.76 2.83 10.64
CA VAL A 371 22.02 4.26 10.79
C VAL A 371 22.59 4.52 12.19
N PRO A 372 23.79 5.14 12.31
CA PRO A 372 24.41 5.39 13.61
C PRO A 372 23.50 6.27 14.49
N VAL A 373 23.40 5.90 15.77
CA VAL A 373 22.72 6.72 16.77
C VAL A 373 23.54 7.99 17.00
N PRO A 374 22.95 9.19 16.98
CA PRO A 374 23.68 10.44 17.17
C PRO A 374 24.36 10.51 18.53
N ALA A 375 25.65 10.89 18.54
CA ALA A 375 26.42 11.07 19.78
C ALA A 375 25.86 12.18 20.69
N SER A 376 25.12 13.13 20.14
CA SER A 376 24.40 14.18 20.87
C SER A 376 23.34 13.64 21.84
N LEU A 377 22.78 12.45 21.59
CA LEU A 377 21.83 11.80 22.49
C LEU A 377 22.51 11.30 23.79
N SER A 378 23.74 10.81 23.71
CA SER A 378 24.49 10.36 24.87
C SER A 378 24.88 11.55 25.77
N SER A 379 25.10 12.75 25.21
CA SER A 379 25.37 13.96 25.95
C SER A 379 24.13 14.64 26.54
N SER A 380 22.98 14.59 25.82
CA SER A 380 21.72 15.18 26.32
C SER A 380 21.01 14.31 27.36
N LEU A 381 21.34 13.02 27.46
CA LEU A 381 20.92 12.17 28.58
C LEU A 381 21.76 12.46 29.86
N SER A 382 22.94 13.08 29.73
CA SER A 382 23.86 13.33 30.82
C SER A 382 23.95 14.79 31.29
N THR A 383 23.46 15.76 30.49
CA THR A 383 23.50 17.19 30.88
C THR A 383 22.23 17.89 30.37
N GLY A 384 21.45 18.41 31.32
CA GLY A 384 20.29 19.27 31.03
C GLY A 384 20.65 20.66 30.49
N ASP A 385 21.56 20.75 29.51
CA ASP A 385 22.03 22.01 28.96
C ASP A 385 21.29 22.30 27.63
N ALA A 386 20.25 23.11 27.74
CA ALA A 386 19.55 23.69 26.64
C ALA A 386 20.24 24.97 26.17
N SER A 387 21.11 24.88 25.18
CA SER A 387 21.55 26.06 24.44
C SER A 387 20.64 26.30 23.25
N GLY A 388 19.66 27.15 23.41
CA GLY A 388 18.78 27.61 22.34
C GLY A 388 17.35 27.87 22.79
N ASN A 389 16.71 28.85 22.20
CA ASN A 389 15.38 29.38 22.49
C ASN A 389 14.20 28.38 22.33
N GLN A 390 14.45 27.07 22.40
CA GLN A 390 13.46 26.00 22.29
C GLN A 390 13.21 25.38 23.67
N ARG A 391 11.94 25.08 23.99
CA ARG A 391 11.54 24.36 25.19
C ARG A 391 12.26 22.99 25.23
N PRO A 392 12.90 22.62 26.38
CA PRO A 392 13.61 21.35 26.48
C PRO A 392 12.63 20.18 26.36
N VAL A 393 13.05 19.14 25.61
CA VAL A 393 12.26 17.96 25.28
C VAL A 393 12.95 16.73 25.87
N ASN A 394 12.17 15.80 26.43
CA ASN A 394 12.67 14.48 26.79
C ASN A 394 13.09 13.71 25.53
N PRO A 395 14.35 13.35 25.37
CA PRO A 395 14.84 12.73 24.13
C PRO A 395 14.27 11.34 23.88
N ILE A 396 13.75 10.65 24.89
CA ILE A 396 13.16 9.31 24.77
C ILE A 396 11.71 9.39 24.34
N THR A 397 10.92 10.19 25.04
CA THR A 397 9.44 10.25 24.87
C THR A 397 8.99 11.34 23.91
N GLY A 398 9.87 12.30 23.59
CA GLY A 398 9.56 13.47 22.76
C GLY A 398 8.65 14.50 23.43
N GLN A 399 8.26 14.32 24.71
CA GLN A 399 7.43 15.23 25.49
C GLN A 399 8.26 16.40 26.01
N PHE A 400 7.65 17.59 26.17
CA PHE A 400 8.30 18.70 26.88
C PHE A 400 8.59 18.32 28.33
N LEU A 401 9.78 18.66 28.83
CA LEU A 401 10.22 18.29 30.19
C LEU A 401 9.36 18.94 31.27
N ASP A 402 8.91 20.16 31.05
CA ASP A 402 8.06 20.91 32.00
C ASP A 402 6.60 20.41 32.05
N GLU A 403 6.17 19.62 31.05
CA GLU A 403 4.84 18.98 31.00
C GLU A 403 4.86 17.52 31.53
N GLN A 404 6.05 16.99 31.86
CA GLN A 404 6.13 15.67 32.46
C GLN A 404 5.54 15.68 33.86
N LYS A 405 4.29 15.23 33.96
CA LYS A 405 3.72 14.88 35.26
C LYS A 405 4.34 13.56 35.69
N PHE A 406 5.32 13.61 36.59
CA PHE A 406 5.64 12.43 37.36
C PHE A 406 4.35 12.05 38.08
N ALA A 407 3.73 10.93 37.71
CA ALA A 407 2.69 10.36 38.53
C ALA A 407 3.28 10.32 39.95
N ASN A 408 2.55 10.84 40.93
CA ASN A 408 2.85 10.58 42.32
C ASN A 408 2.75 9.06 42.49
N ALA A 409 3.82 8.35 42.11
CA ALA A 409 3.98 6.97 42.52
C ALA A 409 3.86 6.99 44.05
N PRO A 410 3.04 6.13 44.63
CA PRO A 410 3.09 5.97 46.09
C PRO A 410 4.57 5.84 46.47
N GLU A 411 5.00 6.59 47.46
CA GLU A 411 6.41 6.52 47.91
C GLU A 411 6.72 5.04 48.09
N MET A 412 7.66 4.54 47.30
CA MET A 412 8.12 3.17 47.40
C MET A 412 8.73 3.02 48.82
N THR A 413 8.39 1.95 49.47
CA THR A 413 9.04 1.57 50.72
C THR A 413 10.54 1.38 50.44
N GLU A 414 11.39 1.52 51.45
CA GLU A 414 12.84 1.33 51.31
C GLU A 414 13.16 -0.05 50.74
N GLU A 415 12.43 -1.10 51.15
CA GLU A 415 12.57 -2.47 50.59
C GLU A 415 12.17 -2.59 49.12
N GLU A 416 11.20 -1.81 48.65
CA GLU A 416 10.83 -1.74 47.25
C GLU A 416 11.87 -0.98 46.42
N LYS A 417 12.44 0.08 46.95
CA LYS A 417 13.56 0.82 46.35
C LYS A 417 14.80 -0.06 46.19
N GLU A 418 15.14 -0.83 47.20
CA GLU A 418 16.26 -1.78 47.15
C GLU A 418 16.06 -2.87 46.10
N ARG A 419 14.92 -3.52 46.10
CA ARG A 419 14.57 -4.54 45.09
C ARG A 419 14.60 -3.99 43.66
N GLU A 420 14.11 -2.78 43.46
CA GLU A 420 14.12 -2.18 42.13
C GLU A 420 15.53 -1.71 41.73
N ALA A 421 16.33 -1.26 42.66
CA ALA A 421 17.75 -0.93 42.45
C ALA A 421 18.56 -2.16 42.04
N GLU A 422 18.37 -3.31 42.72
CA GLU A 422 19.01 -4.58 42.34
C GLU A 422 18.57 -5.05 40.97
N ARG A 423 17.28 -4.95 40.67
CA ARG A 423 16.73 -5.33 39.36
C ARG A 423 17.32 -4.47 38.25
N LEU A 424 17.42 -3.19 38.44
CA LEU A 424 18.06 -2.24 37.53
C LEU A 424 19.55 -2.55 37.37
N PHE A 425 20.25 -2.85 38.45
CA PHE A 425 21.66 -3.23 38.42
C PHE A 425 21.89 -4.46 37.53
N VAL A 426 21.12 -5.52 37.75
CA VAL A 426 21.21 -6.77 36.95
C VAL A 426 20.88 -6.51 35.48
N LEU A 427 19.89 -5.65 35.19
CA LEU A 427 19.51 -5.27 33.84
C LEU A 427 20.65 -4.52 33.14
N PHE A 428 21.24 -3.54 33.79
CA PHE A 428 22.39 -2.78 33.28
C PHE A 428 23.60 -3.67 33.00
N GLU A 429 23.94 -4.57 33.92
CA GLU A 429 25.02 -5.54 33.71
C GLU A 429 24.77 -6.49 32.55
N ARG A 430 23.53 -6.94 32.33
CA ARG A 430 23.16 -7.72 31.14
C ARG A 430 23.31 -6.92 29.88
N LEU A 431 22.85 -5.68 29.84
CA LEU A 431 22.95 -4.81 28.66
C LEU A 431 24.40 -4.44 28.34
N LYS A 432 25.25 -4.26 29.37
CA LYS A 432 26.70 -4.05 29.23
C LYS A 432 27.39 -5.29 28.65
N LYS A 433 27.06 -6.49 29.17
CA LYS A 433 27.59 -7.78 28.67
C LYS A 433 27.20 -8.09 27.23
N THR A 434 26.02 -7.66 26.79
CA THR A 434 25.56 -7.85 25.42
C THR A 434 26.08 -6.78 24.45
N GLY A 435 26.85 -5.79 24.94
CA GLY A 435 27.41 -4.72 24.12
C GLY A 435 26.39 -3.70 23.62
N VAL A 436 25.14 -3.76 24.10
CA VAL A 436 24.06 -2.85 23.71
C VAL A 436 24.26 -1.44 24.26
N ILE A 437 24.89 -1.34 25.47
CA ILE A 437 25.22 -0.06 26.08
C ILE A 437 26.65 -0.09 26.61
N ASN A 438 27.37 1.03 26.43
CA ASN A 438 28.69 1.24 26.98
C ASN A 438 28.66 2.44 27.97
N ILE A 439 27.70 2.41 28.89
CA ILE A 439 27.50 3.44 29.91
C ILE A 439 27.81 2.82 31.25
N GLN A 440 28.49 3.59 32.13
CA GLN A 440 28.75 3.19 33.50
C GLN A 440 27.42 3.06 34.26
N ASN A 441 27.25 1.97 34.99
CA ASN A 441 26.05 1.72 35.78
C ASN A 441 25.78 2.88 36.74
N PRO A 442 24.59 3.52 36.72
CA PRO A 442 24.28 4.64 37.61
C PRO A 442 24.43 4.31 39.11
N VAL A 443 24.16 3.06 39.49
CA VAL A 443 24.34 2.59 40.89
C VAL A 443 25.80 2.49 41.22
N GLU A 444 26.62 1.94 40.32
CA GLU A 444 28.09 1.87 40.49
C GLU A 444 28.71 3.27 40.62
N LYS A 445 28.19 4.23 39.81
CA LYS A 445 28.59 5.63 39.89
C LYS A 445 28.17 6.29 41.22
N ALA A 446 26.94 6.02 41.67
CA ALA A 446 26.44 6.55 42.94
C ALA A 446 27.19 6.00 44.16
N VAL A 447 27.61 4.73 44.11
CA VAL A 447 28.51 4.11 45.13
C VAL A 447 29.89 4.77 45.09
N GLN A 448 30.47 4.98 43.90
CA GLN A 448 31.77 5.66 43.74
C GLN A 448 31.73 7.13 44.19
N GLU A 449 30.58 7.79 44.05
CA GLU A 449 30.36 9.19 44.51
C GLU A 449 30.01 9.28 45.99
N GLY A 450 29.97 8.14 46.72
CA GLY A 450 29.67 8.11 48.16
C GLY A 450 28.23 8.46 48.51
N ARG A 451 27.30 8.27 47.61
CA ARG A 451 25.85 8.54 47.81
C ARG A 451 25.12 7.40 48.51
N PHE A 452 25.77 6.23 48.63
CA PHE A 452 25.28 5.09 49.39
C PHE A 452 26.25 4.86 50.55
N GLU A 453 25.74 4.89 51.77
CA GLU A 453 26.47 4.40 52.95
C GLU A 453 26.33 2.87 52.99
N GLU A 454 27.44 2.15 53.01
CA GLU A 454 27.42 0.73 53.33
C GLU A 454 26.92 0.58 54.76
N LEU A 455 25.75 -0.05 54.93
CA LEU A 455 25.28 -0.47 56.25
C LEU A 455 26.24 -1.56 56.76
N SER A 456 26.71 -1.43 58.02
CA SER A 456 27.56 -2.42 58.65
C SER A 456 26.83 -3.76 58.78
N ASP A 457 27.57 -4.88 58.68
CA ASP A 457 27.07 -6.25 58.74
C ASP A 457 26.20 -6.59 59.97
N ASP A 458 26.18 -5.71 60.97
CA ASP A 458 25.36 -5.85 62.17
C ASP A 458 23.89 -5.54 62.03
N TYR A 459 23.44 -5.11 60.82
CA TYR A 459 22.04 -4.80 60.51
C TYR A 459 21.33 -5.86 59.70
N VAL A 460 21.97 -7.00 59.38
CA VAL A 460 21.33 -8.11 58.68
C VAL A 460 20.70 -9.04 59.72
N GLU A 461 19.42 -8.87 60.01
CA GLU A 461 18.63 -9.92 60.66
C GLU A 461 18.32 -11.02 59.61
N GLU A 462 18.89 -12.21 59.79
CA GLU A 462 18.49 -13.41 59.09
C GLU A 462 17.02 -13.71 59.46
N LEU A 463 16.12 -13.55 58.50
CA LEU A 463 14.75 -14.06 58.61
C LEU A 463 14.78 -15.53 58.23
N ASP A 464 14.56 -16.41 59.21
CA ASP A 464 14.29 -17.86 59.05
C ASP A 464 13.08 -18.16 58.13
#